data_4940e8ed9f6774104210baa3bfcaaae6
#
_entry.id   4940e8ed9f6774104210baa3bfcaaae6
#
_cell.length_a   1.000
_cell.length_b   1.000
_cell.length_c   1.000
_cell.angle_alpha   90.00
_cell.angle_beta   90.00
_cell.angle_gamma   90.00
#
_symmetry.space_group_name_H-M   'P 1'
#
loop_
_entity.id
_entity.type
_entity.pdbx_description
1 polymer ?
#
loop_
_entity_poly.entity_id
_entity_poly.type
_entity_poly.pdbx_seq_one_letter_code
_entity_poly.pdbx_strand_id
1 'polypeptide(L)'
;MEMLEVKNLGISFGGLRAVNGFNVTIEKGQLYGLIGPNGAGKTTVFNLLTGVYRPDTGSIVLDGQDITFVKEHRRAKQISRMFQDPMLGTAPDLTIQENMALAYSKSVKGMLSWALSKQDAQLFRETLAQLNMGIEDRMKTKMGQLSGGQRQAVALMMCTLVTPRLLLLDEHTAALDPVTAEKVLDITRAV
;
A
#
# COMPACT_ATOMS: atom_id res chain seq x y z
N MET A 1 -1.73 -21.42 -6.06
CA MET A 1 -1.53 -21.48 -4.59
C MET A 1 -2.17 -20.25 -3.99
N GLU A 2 -3.13 -20.45 -3.10
CA GLU A 2 -3.92 -19.35 -2.53
C GLU A 2 -3.03 -18.40 -1.73
N MET A 3 -3.04 -17.13 -2.10
CA MET A 3 -2.31 -16.06 -1.42
C MET A 3 -3.20 -15.36 -0.39
N LEU A 4 -4.45 -15.06 -0.76
CA LEU A 4 -5.45 -14.47 0.13
C LEU A 4 -6.73 -15.29 0.08
N GLU A 5 -7.24 -15.69 1.23
CA GLU A 5 -8.56 -16.28 1.37
C GLU A 5 -9.36 -15.48 2.40
N VAL A 6 -10.53 -15.00 2.01
CA VAL A 6 -11.47 -14.27 2.86
C VAL A 6 -12.79 -15.01 2.85
N LYS A 7 -13.32 -15.38 4.02
CA LYS A 7 -14.57 -16.12 4.18
C LYS A 7 -15.55 -15.38 5.06
N ASN A 8 -16.76 -15.14 4.54
CA ASN A 8 -17.92 -14.58 5.25
C ASN A 8 -17.61 -13.32 6.05
N LEU A 9 -16.71 -12.47 5.51
CA LEU A 9 -16.25 -11.26 6.19
C LEU A 9 -17.40 -10.27 6.34
N GLY A 10 -17.60 -9.76 7.56
CA GLY A 10 -18.64 -8.79 7.85
C GLY A 10 -18.26 -7.81 8.94
N ILE A 11 -18.76 -6.58 8.80
CA ILE A 11 -18.66 -5.52 9.82
C ILE A 11 -19.86 -4.60 9.76
N SER A 12 -20.29 -4.12 10.92
CA SER A 12 -21.38 -3.15 11.08
C SER A 12 -20.92 -1.94 11.88
N PHE A 13 -21.44 -0.77 11.54
CA PHE A 13 -21.20 0.49 12.25
C PHE A 13 -22.54 1.11 12.65
N GLY A 14 -22.83 1.20 13.96
CA GLY A 14 -24.05 1.84 14.45
C GLY A 14 -25.35 1.32 13.79
N GLY A 15 -25.46 0.03 13.54
CA GLY A 15 -26.61 -0.60 12.88
C GLY A 15 -26.54 -0.64 11.35
N LEU A 16 -25.63 0.09 10.70
CA LEU A 16 -25.37 -0.02 9.27
C LEU A 16 -24.39 -1.16 9.00
N ARG A 17 -24.82 -2.17 8.26
CA ARG A 17 -23.98 -3.28 7.81
C ARG A 17 -23.16 -2.83 6.60
N ALA A 18 -21.90 -2.43 6.84
CA ALA A 18 -21.02 -1.88 5.81
C ALA A 18 -20.39 -2.97 4.91
N VAL A 19 -20.14 -4.16 5.46
CA VAL A 19 -19.72 -5.35 4.72
C VAL A 19 -20.52 -6.52 5.24
N ASN A 20 -21.07 -7.35 4.35
CA ASN A 20 -21.93 -8.48 4.70
C ASN A 20 -21.55 -9.72 3.90
N GLY A 21 -20.95 -10.70 4.56
CA GLY A 21 -20.64 -12.00 3.96
C GLY A 21 -19.70 -11.92 2.75
N PHE A 22 -18.74 -11.00 2.76
CA PHE A 22 -17.77 -10.85 1.66
C PHE A 22 -16.84 -12.06 1.60
N ASN A 23 -16.71 -12.64 0.41
CA ASN A 23 -15.85 -13.79 0.13
C ASN A 23 -14.97 -13.47 -1.06
N VAL A 24 -13.67 -13.78 -0.98
CA VAL A 24 -12.74 -13.73 -2.10
C VAL A 24 -11.57 -14.67 -1.87
N THR A 25 -11.13 -15.32 -2.94
CA THR A 25 -9.89 -16.09 -2.98
C THR A 25 -9.02 -15.54 -4.09
N ILE A 26 -7.76 -15.20 -3.77
CA ILE A 26 -6.78 -14.64 -4.72
C ILE A 26 -5.56 -15.54 -4.71
N GLU A 27 -5.12 -15.98 -5.88
CA GLU A 27 -3.90 -16.76 -6.02
C GLU A 27 -2.67 -15.87 -6.15
N LYS A 28 -1.51 -16.44 -5.89
CA LYS A 28 -0.23 -15.72 -6.04
C LYS A 28 -0.04 -15.23 -7.47
N GLY A 29 0.32 -13.95 -7.61
CA GLY A 29 0.57 -13.30 -8.90
C GLY A 29 -0.70 -12.91 -9.66
N GLN A 30 -1.89 -13.04 -9.06
CA GLN A 30 -3.12 -12.56 -9.66
C GLN A 30 -3.38 -11.09 -9.38
N LEU A 31 -3.86 -10.38 -10.40
CA LEU A 31 -4.45 -9.05 -10.28
C LEU A 31 -5.97 -9.17 -10.13
N TYR A 32 -6.52 -8.63 -9.06
CA TYR A 32 -7.96 -8.69 -8.76
C TYR A 32 -8.56 -7.30 -8.66
N GLY A 33 -9.67 -7.05 -9.37
CA GLY A 33 -10.40 -5.78 -9.33
C GLY A 33 -11.60 -5.85 -8.39
N LEU A 34 -11.61 -5.05 -7.32
CA LEU A 34 -12.77 -4.85 -6.47
C LEU A 34 -13.58 -3.66 -6.99
N ILE A 35 -14.69 -3.92 -7.68
CA ILE A 35 -15.56 -2.92 -8.30
C ILE A 35 -16.90 -2.78 -7.58
N GLY A 36 -17.47 -1.59 -7.64
CA GLY A 36 -18.77 -1.29 -7.03
C GLY A 36 -19.00 0.22 -6.92
N PRO A 37 -20.24 0.66 -6.70
CA PRO A 37 -20.57 2.09 -6.54
C PRO A 37 -19.90 2.71 -5.30
N ASN A 38 -19.92 4.04 -5.21
CA ASN A 38 -19.49 4.74 -4.01
C ASN A 38 -20.37 4.31 -2.82
N GLY A 39 -19.75 4.09 -1.66
CA GLY A 39 -20.43 3.57 -0.48
C GLY A 39 -20.65 2.04 -0.46
N ALA A 40 -20.25 1.29 -1.49
CA ALA A 40 -20.40 -0.17 -1.50
C ALA A 40 -19.49 -0.93 -0.52
N GLY A 41 -18.71 -0.24 0.31
CA GLY A 41 -17.84 -0.87 1.31
C GLY A 41 -16.45 -1.25 0.82
N LYS A 42 -16.01 -0.85 -0.38
CA LYS A 42 -14.67 -1.18 -0.92
C LYS A 42 -13.54 -0.78 0.04
N THR A 43 -13.52 0.47 0.46
CA THR A 43 -12.53 0.98 1.43
C THR A 43 -12.66 0.28 2.80
N THR A 44 -13.87 -0.11 3.19
CA THR A 44 -14.10 -0.88 4.42
C THR A 44 -13.47 -2.27 4.33
N VAL A 45 -13.59 -2.94 3.18
CA VAL A 45 -12.90 -4.23 2.93
C VAL A 45 -11.39 -4.04 3.02
N PHE A 46 -10.80 -3.00 2.42
CA PHE A 46 -9.37 -2.70 2.54
C PHE A 46 -8.95 -2.44 3.99
N ASN A 47 -9.77 -1.71 4.76
CA ASN A 47 -9.51 -1.47 6.18
C ASN A 47 -9.57 -2.76 7.02
N LEU A 48 -10.45 -3.70 6.66
CA LEU A 48 -10.52 -5.03 7.27
C LEU A 48 -9.27 -5.86 6.93
N LEU A 49 -8.82 -5.87 5.67
CA LEU A 49 -7.64 -6.59 5.21
C LEU A 49 -6.36 -6.04 5.87
N THR A 50 -6.23 -4.73 5.98
CA THR A 50 -5.05 -4.10 6.62
C THR A 50 -5.08 -4.17 8.15
N GLY A 51 -6.25 -4.46 8.77
CA GLY A 51 -6.40 -4.55 10.23
C GLY A 51 -6.67 -3.23 10.93
N VAL A 52 -6.98 -2.17 10.18
CA VAL A 52 -7.52 -0.89 10.71
C VAL A 52 -8.85 -1.16 11.41
N TYR A 53 -9.70 -2.00 10.80
CA TYR A 53 -10.93 -2.50 11.40
C TYR A 53 -10.81 -3.97 11.76
N ARG A 54 -11.50 -4.38 12.83
CA ARG A 54 -11.70 -5.78 13.18
C ARG A 54 -13.05 -6.24 12.63
N PRO A 55 -13.12 -7.39 11.96
CA PRO A 55 -14.41 -7.93 11.50
C PRO A 55 -15.28 -8.39 12.68
N ASP A 56 -16.59 -8.27 12.51
CA ASP A 56 -17.57 -8.87 13.42
C ASP A 56 -17.74 -10.37 13.12
N THR A 57 -17.62 -10.74 11.84
CA THR A 57 -17.76 -12.12 11.36
C THR A 57 -16.74 -12.43 10.27
N GLY A 58 -16.51 -13.73 10.07
CA GLY A 58 -15.65 -14.24 9.01
C GLY A 58 -14.18 -14.32 9.39
N SER A 59 -13.34 -14.66 8.40
CA SER A 59 -11.91 -14.87 8.57
C SER A 59 -11.11 -14.34 7.38
N ILE A 60 -9.85 -14.00 7.65
CA ILE A 60 -8.86 -13.54 6.66
C ILE A 60 -7.62 -14.39 6.82
N VAL A 61 -7.26 -15.14 5.79
CA VAL A 61 -6.04 -15.95 5.74
C VAL A 61 -5.14 -15.41 4.63
N LEU A 62 -3.88 -15.09 4.97
CA LEU A 62 -2.86 -14.61 4.04
C LEU A 62 -1.71 -15.60 4.03
N ASP A 63 -1.39 -16.17 2.85
CA ASP A 63 -0.33 -17.15 2.64
C ASP A 63 -0.38 -18.28 3.70
N GLY A 64 -1.59 -18.84 3.90
CA GLY A 64 -1.86 -19.91 4.85
C GLY A 64 -1.90 -19.50 6.33
N GLN A 65 -1.67 -18.23 6.66
CA GLN A 65 -1.70 -17.72 8.03
C GLN A 65 -3.01 -16.97 8.31
N ASP A 66 -3.72 -17.35 9.36
CA ASP A 66 -4.87 -16.57 9.83
C ASP A 66 -4.40 -15.24 10.41
N ILE A 67 -4.83 -14.15 9.77
CA ILE A 67 -4.52 -12.79 10.17
C ILE A 67 -5.75 -12.03 10.68
N THR A 68 -6.89 -12.67 10.85
CA THR A 68 -8.20 -12.06 11.16
C THR A 68 -8.13 -11.07 12.32
N PHE A 69 -7.37 -11.37 13.37
CA PHE A 69 -7.21 -10.53 14.54
C PHE A 69 -5.78 -10.04 14.76
N VAL A 70 -4.90 -10.22 13.76
CA VAL A 70 -3.54 -9.70 13.82
C VAL A 70 -3.57 -8.17 13.73
N LYS A 71 -2.84 -7.47 14.60
CA LYS A 71 -2.77 -6.00 14.65
C LYS A 71 -2.20 -5.40 13.36
N GLU A 72 -2.70 -4.22 12.96
CA GLU A 72 -2.34 -3.48 11.75
C GLU A 72 -0.81 -3.41 11.52
N HIS A 73 -0.03 -2.98 12.52
CA HIS A 73 1.43 -2.84 12.40
C HIS A 73 2.17 -4.15 12.09
N ARG A 74 1.59 -5.31 12.44
CA ARG A 74 2.14 -6.62 12.08
C ARG A 74 1.76 -7.01 10.67
N ARG A 75 0.51 -6.70 10.23
CA ARG A 75 0.06 -6.93 8.85
C ARG A 75 0.80 -6.02 7.87
N ALA A 76 1.15 -4.78 8.26
CA ALA A 76 1.91 -3.83 7.44
C ALA A 76 3.29 -4.32 7.00
N LYS A 77 3.81 -5.41 7.60
CA LYS A 77 5.03 -6.08 7.14
C LYS A 77 4.81 -6.98 5.92
N GLN A 78 3.57 -7.36 5.63
CA GLN A 78 3.22 -8.30 4.57
C GLN A 78 2.23 -7.68 3.57
N ILE A 79 1.43 -6.70 4.02
CA ILE A 79 0.42 -6.01 3.21
C ILE A 79 0.85 -4.56 3.05
N SER A 80 1.06 -4.14 1.80
CA SER A 80 1.22 -2.73 1.47
C SER A 80 -0.09 -2.16 0.95
N ARG A 81 -0.38 -0.91 1.30
CA ARG A 81 -1.56 -0.20 0.81
C ARG A 81 -1.17 1.16 0.27
N MET A 82 -1.61 1.44 -0.93
CA MET A 82 -1.63 2.77 -1.51
C MET A 82 -3.01 3.38 -1.31
N PHE A 83 -3.07 4.57 -0.73
CA PHE A 83 -4.31 5.29 -0.46
C PHE A 83 -4.73 6.12 -1.67
N GLN A 84 -6.02 6.39 -1.80
CA GLN A 84 -6.57 7.30 -2.80
C GLN A 84 -5.97 8.70 -2.66
N ASP A 85 -5.87 9.22 -1.43
CA ASP A 85 -5.11 10.43 -1.13
C ASP A 85 -3.67 10.05 -0.75
N PRO A 86 -2.66 10.40 -1.58
CA PRO A 86 -1.26 10.11 -1.29
C PRO A 86 -0.73 10.80 -0.02
N MET A 87 -1.44 11.81 0.51
CA MET A 87 -1.09 12.45 1.78
C MET A 87 -1.25 11.49 2.97
N LEU A 88 -2.18 10.55 2.89
CA LEU A 88 -2.41 9.57 3.97
C LEU A 88 -1.30 8.51 4.06
N GLY A 89 -0.58 8.28 2.98
CA GLY A 89 0.51 7.30 2.93
C GLY A 89 1.92 7.90 3.07
N THR A 90 2.03 9.22 3.21
CA THR A 90 3.32 9.94 3.21
C THR A 90 3.38 10.97 4.34
N ALA A 91 4.60 11.37 4.73
CA ALA A 91 4.86 12.45 5.68
C ALA A 91 5.30 13.71 4.89
N PRO A 92 4.40 14.70 4.67
CA PRO A 92 4.67 15.82 3.77
C PRO A 92 5.81 16.74 4.24
N ASP A 93 6.05 16.82 5.54
CA ASP A 93 7.12 17.65 6.11
C ASP A 93 8.51 17.00 6.06
N LEU A 94 8.56 15.69 5.84
CA LEU A 94 9.79 14.94 5.67
C LEU A 94 10.22 14.95 4.20
N THR A 95 11.53 14.77 3.98
CA THR A 95 12.11 14.63 2.64
C THR A 95 11.66 13.33 1.98
N ILE A 96 11.83 13.24 0.65
CA ILE A 96 11.60 12.02 -0.12
C ILE A 96 12.42 10.86 0.48
N GLN A 97 13.71 11.09 0.75
CA GLN A 97 14.60 10.10 1.32
C GLN A 97 14.14 9.60 2.69
N GLU A 98 13.65 10.48 3.56
CA GLU A 98 13.12 10.11 4.87
C GLU A 98 11.82 9.31 4.75
N ASN A 99 10.93 9.67 3.82
CA ASN A 99 9.73 8.90 3.53
C ASN A 99 10.06 7.48 3.06
N MET A 100 11.01 7.35 2.11
CA MET A 100 11.50 6.04 1.63
C MET A 100 12.10 5.23 2.78
N ALA A 101 12.87 5.87 3.67
CA ALA A 101 13.46 5.20 4.84
C ALA A 101 12.40 4.68 5.82
N LEU A 102 11.33 5.47 6.07
CA LEU A 102 10.21 5.03 6.89
C LEU A 102 9.52 3.79 6.29
N ALA A 103 9.27 3.79 4.98
CA ALA A 103 8.68 2.66 4.29
C ALA A 103 9.58 1.40 4.38
N TYR A 104 10.88 1.58 4.17
CA TYR A 104 11.86 0.49 4.21
C TYR A 104 12.02 -0.11 5.62
N SER A 105 12.00 0.72 6.66
CA SER A 105 12.19 0.28 8.05
C SER A 105 11.12 -0.68 8.55
N LYS A 106 9.90 -0.62 7.98
CA LYS A 106 8.79 -1.52 8.35
C LYS A 106 9.10 -2.99 8.11
N SER A 107 9.88 -3.28 7.08
CA SER A 107 10.08 -4.64 6.56
C SER A 107 11.46 -5.22 6.86
N VAL A 108 12.50 -4.40 6.90
CA VAL A 108 13.91 -4.88 6.86
C VAL A 108 14.70 -4.60 8.13
N LYS A 109 14.40 -3.53 8.85
CA LYS A 109 15.21 -3.11 9.99
C LYS A 109 14.41 -3.14 11.29
N GLY A 110 15.01 -3.70 12.35
CA GLY A 110 14.52 -3.51 13.70
C GLY A 110 14.63 -2.04 14.13
N MET A 111 13.85 -1.65 15.13
CA MET A 111 13.65 -0.28 15.63
C MET A 111 14.93 0.51 16.00
N LEU A 112 16.10 -0.12 16.04
CA LEU A 112 17.37 0.49 16.45
C LEU A 112 18.26 1.01 15.30
N SER A 113 17.89 0.84 14.02
CA SER A 113 18.71 1.30 12.89
C SER A 113 18.13 2.58 12.27
N TRP A 114 18.25 3.70 12.95
CA TRP A 114 17.81 5.03 12.48
C TRP A 114 18.79 5.69 11.51
N ALA A 115 20.00 5.17 11.37
CA ALA A 115 20.99 5.72 10.46
C ALA A 115 20.76 5.17 9.05
N LEU A 116 20.42 6.06 8.13
CA LEU A 116 20.42 5.78 6.68
C LEU A 116 21.85 5.45 6.24
N SER A 117 22.06 4.23 5.77
CA SER A 117 23.35 3.88 5.17
C SER A 117 23.47 4.47 3.75
N LYS A 118 24.70 4.60 3.27
CA LYS A 118 24.92 4.99 1.87
C LYS A 118 24.29 3.99 0.88
N GLN A 119 24.23 2.72 1.25
CA GLN A 119 23.59 1.66 0.47
C GLN A 119 22.08 1.85 0.40
N ASP A 120 21.41 2.20 1.51
CA ASP A 120 19.98 2.48 1.52
C ASP A 120 19.66 3.71 0.63
N ALA A 121 20.46 4.77 0.73
CA ALA A 121 20.28 5.97 -0.10
C ALA A 121 20.44 5.66 -1.60
N GLN A 122 21.38 4.80 -1.94
CA GLN A 122 21.57 4.35 -3.33
C GLN A 122 20.39 3.51 -3.82
N LEU A 123 19.92 2.55 -3.00
CA LEU A 123 18.72 1.75 -3.30
C LEU A 123 17.51 2.63 -3.57
N PHE A 124 17.28 3.67 -2.75
CA PHE A 124 16.15 4.57 -2.93
C PHE A 124 16.26 5.37 -4.22
N ARG A 125 17.47 5.84 -4.54
CA ARG A 125 17.73 6.55 -5.80
C ARG A 125 17.45 5.66 -7.01
N GLU A 126 17.97 4.45 -7.03
CA GLU A 126 17.77 3.48 -8.12
C GLU A 126 16.28 3.11 -8.27
N THR A 127 15.58 2.93 -7.14
CA THR A 127 14.14 2.67 -7.14
C THR A 127 13.37 3.83 -7.77
N LEU A 128 13.65 5.08 -7.36
CA LEU A 128 12.97 6.26 -7.89
C LEU A 128 13.34 6.57 -9.34
N ALA A 129 14.53 6.23 -9.79
CA ALA A 129 14.98 6.42 -11.18
C ALA A 129 14.10 5.64 -12.19
N GLN A 130 13.46 4.53 -11.77
CA GLN A 130 12.51 3.77 -12.60
C GLN A 130 11.30 4.60 -13.02
N LEU A 131 10.96 5.65 -12.28
CA LEU A 131 9.88 6.57 -12.62
C LEU A 131 10.20 7.45 -13.84
N ASN A 132 11.49 7.67 -14.16
CA ASN A 132 11.96 8.61 -15.20
C ASN A 132 11.32 10.00 -15.06
N MET A 133 11.26 10.52 -13.82
CA MET A 133 10.66 11.81 -13.47
C MET A 133 11.67 12.80 -12.87
N GLY A 134 12.97 12.45 -12.78
CA GLY A 134 14.02 13.26 -12.15
C GLY A 134 13.86 13.40 -10.63
N ILE A 135 13.05 12.54 -10.00
CA ILE A 135 12.81 12.57 -8.55
C ILE A 135 14.03 12.04 -7.80
N GLU A 136 14.75 11.11 -8.40
CA GLU A 136 15.99 10.52 -7.88
C GLU A 136 17.08 11.55 -7.56
N ASP A 137 17.07 12.70 -8.23
CA ASP A 137 18.00 13.80 -7.97
C ASP A 137 17.50 14.79 -6.92
N ARG A 138 16.26 14.64 -6.48
CA ARG A 138 15.57 15.53 -5.54
C ARG A 138 15.32 14.91 -4.17
N MET A 139 16.12 13.94 -3.74
CA MET A 139 15.94 13.16 -2.52
C MET A 139 15.77 14.00 -1.23
N LYS A 140 16.36 15.21 -1.20
CA LYS A 140 16.28 16.15 -0.06
C LYS A 140 15.08 17.10 -0.15
N THR A 141 14.29 17.06 -1.23
CA THR A 141 13.07 17.85 -1.35
C THR A 141 12.00 17.26 -0.40
N LYS A 142 11.24 18.15 0.27
CA LYS A 142 10.11 17.72 1.10
C LYS A 142 9.01 17.09 0.25
N MET A 143 8.42 16.02 0.73
CA MET A 143 7.34 15.30 0.05
C MET A 143 6.16 16.24 -0.29
N GLY A 144 5.82 17.17 0.60
CA GLY A 144 4.76 18.16 0.40
C GLY A 144 4.99 19.13 -0.76
N GLN A 145 6.23 19.29 -1.24
CA GLN A 145 6.60 20.17 -2.37
C GLN A 145 6.46 19.50 -3.74
N LEU A 146 6.18 18.19 -3.77
CA LEU A 146 5.94 17.45 -5.00
C LEU A 146 4.53 17.75 -5.54
N SER A 147 4.38 17.68 -6.87
CA SER A 147 3.04 17.66 -7.48
C SER A 147 2.26 16.43 -7.01
N GLY A 148 0.92 16.46 -7.15
CA GLY A 148 0.07 15.32 -6.78
C GLY A 148 0.52 14.01 -7.46
N GLY A 149 0.78 14.05 -8.77
CA GLY A 149 1.25 12.90 -9.54
C GLY A 149 2.63 12.40 -9.11
N GLN A 150 3.59 13.32 -8.89
CA GLN A 150 4.91 12.96 -8.38
C GLN A 150 4.83 12.30 -7.01
N ARG A 151 4.02 12.84 -6.10
CA ARG A 151 3.81 12.27 -4.76
C ARG A 151 3.18 10.89 -4.83
N GLN A 152 2.22 10.70 -5.71
CA GLN A 152 1.57 9.42 -5.92
C GLN A 152 2.53 8.36 -6.48
N ALA A 153 3.39 8.74 -7.43
CA ALA A 153 4.42 7.87 -7.96
C ALA A 153 5.43 7.46 -6.87
N VAL A 154 5.90 8.41 -6.04
CA VAL A 154 6.78 8.10 -4.90
C VAL A 154 6.06 7.19 -3.89
N ALA A 155 4.80 7.44 -3.58
CA ALA A 155 4.02 6.60 -2.67
C ALA A 155 3.91 5.15 -3.17
N LEU A 156 3.76 4.94 -4.48
CA LEU A 156 3.79 3.61 -5.07
C LEU A 156 5.17 2.95 -4.88
N MET A 157 6.27 3.67 -5.17
CA MET A 157 7.62 3.13 -4.96
C MET A 157 7.86 2.78 -3.49
N MET A 158 7.31 3.55 -2.54
CA MET A 158 7.35 3.21 -1.11
C MET A 158 6.59 1.92 -0.80
N CYS A 159 5.45 1.67 -1.45
CA CYS A 159 4.65 0.46 -1.26
C CYS A 159 5.33 -0.80 -1.84
N THR A 160 6.17 -0.64 -2.85
CA THR A 160 6.82 -1.74 -3.60
C THR A 160 8.31 -1.88 -3.29
N LEU A 161 8.90 -0.97 -2.54
CA LEU A 161 10.34 -0.95 -2.17
C LEU A 161 10.81 -2.28 -1.55
N VAL A 162 9.94 -2.89 -0.77
CA VAL A 162 10.08 -4.29 -0.35
C VAL A 162 8.83 -5.00 -0.85
N THR A 163 8.99 -5.99 -1.72
CA THR A 163 7.88 -6.70 -2.35
C THR A 163 6.91 -7.23 -1.29
N PRO A 164 5.68 -6.71 -1.23
CA PRO A 164 4.68 -7.18 -0.27
C PRO A 164 4.09 -8.52 -0.73
N ARG A 165 3.50 -9.29 0.18
CA ARG A 165 2.71 -10.46 -0.17
C ARG A 165 1.37 -10.09 -0.81
N LEU A 166 0.79 -8.97 -0.38
CA LEU A 166 -0.44 -8.40 -0.92
C LEU A 166 -0.28 -6.89 -1.07
N LEU A 167 -0.49 -6.38 -2.28
CA LEU A 167 -0.55 -4.95 -2.58
C LEU A 167 -2.00 -4.53 -2.80
N LEU A 168 -2.46 -3.58 -2.01
CA LEU A 168 -3.81 -2.99 -2.11
C LEU A 168 -3.70 -1.60 -2.72
N LEU A 169 -4.41 -1.37 -3.84
CA LEU A 169 -4.40 -0.12 -4.59
C LEU A 169 -5.81 0.49 -4.60
N ASP A 170 -5.98 1.63 -3.94
CA ASP A 170 -7.27 2.32 -3.83
C ASP A 170 -7.29 3.51 -4.79
N GLU A 171 -7.98 3.38 -5.94
CA GLU A 171 -8.11 4.42 -6.99
C GLU A 171 -6.80 5.15 -7.37
N HIS A 172 -5.73 4.42 -7.42
CA HIS A 172 -4.34 4.93 -7.47
C HIS A 172 -3.93 5.66 -8.76
N THR A 173 -4.77 5.71 -9.78
CA THR A 173 -4.48 6.40 -11.05
C THR A 173 -5.39 7.59 -11.32
N ALA A 174 -6.43 7.82 -10.51
CA ALA A 174 -7.46 8.81 -10.78
C ALA A 174 -6.97 10.27 -10.84
N ALA A 175 -5.86 10.58 -10.14
CA ALA A 175 -5.28 11.93 -10.09
C ALA A 175 -4.01 12.09 -10.95
N LEU A 176 -3.66 11.08 -11.77
CA LEU A 176 -2.46 11.08 -12.59
C LEU A 176 -2.77 11.54 -14.03
N ASP A 177 -1.81 12.22 -14.65
CA ASP A 177 -1.82 12.39 -16.10
C ASP A 177 -1.61 11.04 -16.80
N PRO A 178 -2.05 10.90 -18.05
CA PRO A 178 -2.03 9.60 -18.74
C PRO A 178 -0.65 8.93 -18.80
N VAL A 179 0.41 9.70 -18.98
CA VAL A 179 1.79 9.16 -19.09
C VAL A 179 2.28 8.62 -17.76
N THR A 180 2.01 9.35 -16.68
CA THR A 180 2.36 8.92 -15.32
C THR A 180 1.49 7.72 -14.91
N ALA A 181 0.21 7.71 -15.25
CA ALA A 181 -0.69 6.60 -14.97
C ALA A 181 -0.21 5.28 -15.62
N GLU A 182 0.22 5.34 -16.88
CA GLU A 182 0.75 4.16 -17.59
C GLU A 182 2.00 3.61 -16.91
N LYS A 183 2.96 4.46 -16.54
CA LYS A 183 4.17 4.05 -15.79
C LYS A 183 3.83 3.41 -14.45
N VAL A 184 2.89 4.00 -13.71
CA VAL A 184 2.42 3.47 -12.42
C VAL A 184 1.79 2.09 -12.61
N LEU A 185 0.99 1.90 -13.66
CA LEU A 185 0.40 0.60 -14.00
C LEU A 185 1.46 -0.44 -14.35
N ASP A 186 2.49 -0.07 -15.13
CA ASP A 186 3.57 -0.99 -15.51
C ASP A 186 4.38 -1.45 -14.28
N ILE A 187 4.71 -0.53 -13.37
CA ILE A 187 5.37 -0.87 -12.11
C ILE A 187 4.48 -1.79 -11.28
N THR A 188 3.17 -1.51 -11.22
CA THR A 188 2.20 -2.35 -10.47
C THR A 188 2.11 -3.77 -11.03
N ARG A 189 2.21 -3.93 -12.34
CA ARG A 189 2.19 -5.26 -13.01
C ARG A 189 3.47 -6.07 -12.80
N ALA A 190 4.58 -5.39 -12.51
CA ALA A 190 5.88 -6.03 -12.29
C ALA A 190 6.09 -6.55 -10.86
N VAL A 191 5.19 -6.18 -9.93
CA VAL A 191 5.20 -6.58 -8.51
C VAL A 191 4.29 -7.78 -8.26
#